data_0fddd9a21769fde7cf4330e47e68863e
#
_entry.id   0fddd9a21769fde7cf4330e47e68863e
#
_cell.length_a   1.000
_cell.length_b   1.000
_cell.length_c   1.000
_cell.angle_alpha   90.00
_cell.angle_beta   90.00
_cell.angle_gamma   90.00
#
_symmetry.space_group_name_H-M   'P 1'
#
loop_
_entity.id
_entity.type
_entity.pdbx_description
1 polymer ?
#
loop_
_entity_poly.entity_id
_entity_poly.type
_entity_poly.pdbx_seq_one_letter_code
_entity_poly.pdbx_strand_id
1 'polypeptide(L)'
;MPAWEQRELVDIAEIVGGGTPDTNNSNYWDGDIDWYAPAELGNNIYAESSTRKITQAGFDSCSTKMLPADKTILFTSRAGIGNTAILRHSACTNQGFQSLVIGDADVYFVYSMSERIKKWAEEKASGSTFLEISGRQLETMPVNLPSLVEQQAIGSFFSHLDDLITLHQRKLELLQNIKKSLLDKMFV
;
A
#
# COMPACT_ATOMS: atom_id res chain seq x y z
N MET A 1 -17.19 -21.55 -16.74
CA MET A 1 -16.42 -20.91 -15.66
C MET A 1 -17.38 -20.71 -14.50
N PRO A 2 -17.02 -21.03 -13.25
CA PRO A 2 -17.86 -20.66 -12.12
C PRO A 2 -18.04 -19.13 -12.11
N ALA A 3 -19.24 -18.66 -11.77
CA ALA A 3 -19.51 -17.24 -11.67
C ALA A 3 -18.71 -16.66 -10.51
N TRP A 4 -18.14 -15.45 -10.68
CA TRP A 4 -17.49 -14.75 -9.59
C TRP A 4 -18.52 -14.41 -8.50
N GLU A 5 -18.15 -14.67 -7.26
CA GLU A 5 -19.01 -14.44 -6.10
C GLU A 5 -18.89 -12.99 -5.64
N GLN A 6 -19.99 -12.32 -5.45
CA GLN A 6 -20.01 -10.97 -4.87
C GLN A 6 -19.95 -11.08 -3.34
N ARG A 7 -18.97 -10.38 -2.76
CA ARG A 7 -18.76 -10.24 -1.31
C ARG A 7 -18.51 -8.78 -0.97
N GLU A 8 -18.33 -8.49 0.31
CA GLU A 8 -17.84 -7.19 0.78
C GLU A 8 -16.33 -7.29 1.11
N LEU A 9 -15.64 -6.16 1.11
CA LEU A 9 -14.19 -6.13 1.37
C LEU A 9 -13.84 -6.67 2.76
N VAL A 10 -14.71 -6.46 3.75
CA VAL A 10 -14.56 -7.01 5.12
C VAL A 10 -14.54 -8.53 5.16
N ASP A 11 -15.13 -9.21 4.18
CA ASP A 11 -15.15 -10.68 4.12
C ASP A 11 -13.76 -11.26 3.77
N ILE A 12 -12.87 -10.45 3.21
CA ILE A 12 -11.54 -10.89 2.74
C ILE A 12 -10.37 -10.12 3.35
N ALA A 13 -10.63 -9.02 4.07
CA ALA A 13 -9.59 -8.20 4.68
C ALA A 13 -10.06 -7.56 5.99
N GLU A 14 -9.18 -7.56 6.99
CA GLU A 14 -9.34 -6.68 8.15
C GLU A 14 -8.85 -5.27 7.77
N ILE A 15 -9.67 -4.26 8.04
CA ILE A 15 -9.32 -2.86 7.80
C ILE A 15 -8.68 -2.29 9.07
N VAL A 16 -7.42 -1.89 8.97
CA VAL A 16 -6.63 -1.45 10.12
C VAL A 16 -6.17 -0.01 9.94
N GLY A 17 -6.62 0.86 10.83
CA GLY A 17 -6.13 2.23 10.94
C GLY A 17 -4.79 2.30 11.68
N GLY A 18 -4.12 3.44 11.55
CA GLY A 18 -2.86 3.70 12.22
C GLY A 18 -2.94 4.78 13.30
N GLY A 19 -1.80 5.12 13.87
CA GLY A 19 -1.65 6.15 14.89
C GLY A 19 -0.28 6.83 14.83
N THR A 20 -0.18 8.00 15.45
CA THR A 20 1.07 8.77 15.51
C THR A 20 1.46 8.98 16.97
N PRO A 21 2.68 8.58 17.37
CA PRO A 21 3.23 8.94 18.66
C PRO A 21 3.38 10.46 18.80
N ASP A 22 3.45 10.98 20.02
CA ASP A 22 3.73 12.41 20.24
C ASP A 22 5.03 12.80 19.53
N THR A 23 4.90 13.70 18.56
CA THR A 23 6.03 14.16 17.72
C THR A 23 7.04 15.01 18.49
N ASN A 24 6.68 15.54 19.66
CA ASN A 24 7.55 16.33 20.51
C ASN A 24 8.38 15.47 21.47
N ASN A 25 8.04 14.18 21.61
CA ASN A 25 8.78 13.28 22.49
C ASN A 25 9.82 12.48 21.69
N SER A 26 11.08 12.91 21.75
CA SER A 26 12.20 12.26 21.05
C SER A 26 12.39 10.78 21.41
N ASN A 27 11.96 10.33 22.59
CA ASN A 27 12.08 8.94 23.01
C ASN A 27 11.18 7.97 22.22
N TYR A 28 10.23 8.50 21.44
CA TYR A 28 9.31 7.69 20.65
C TYR A 28 9.79 7.45 19.21
N TRP A 29 10.84 8.15 18.79
CA TRP A 29 11.34 8.17 17.42
C TRP A 29 12.73 7.56 17.28
N ASP A 30 13.13 7.32 16.05
CA ASP A 30 14.47 6.81 15.67
C ASP A 30 14.80 5.42 16.26
N GLY A 31 13.77 4.58 16.44
CA GLY A 31 13.91 3.18 16.86
C GLY A 31 14.03 2.21 15.68
N ASP A 32 13.57 0.96 15.90
CA ASP A 32 13.70 -0.14 14.93
C ASP A 32 12.39 -0.51 14.24
N ILE A 33 11.25 0.06 14.65
CA ILE A 33 9.94 -0.24 14.10
C ILE A 33 9.64 0.70 12.95
N ASP A 34 9.47 0.15 11.75
CA ASP A 34 9.07 0.91 10.58
C ASP A 34 7.67 1.53 10.76
N TRP A 35 7.55 2.84 10.47
CA TRP A 35 6.33 3.62 10.62
C TRP A 35 6.09 4.48 9.40
N TYR A 36 5.07 4.16 8.63
CA TYR A 36 4.75 4.83 7.38
C TYR A 36 3.83 6.02 7.54
N ALA A 37 4.14 7.08 6.80
CA ALA A 37 3.24 8.20 6.54
C ALA A 37 2.77 8.18 5.07
N PRO A 38 1.57 8.73 4.72
CA PRO A 38 1.03 8.68 3.35
C PRO A 38 1.97 9.20 2.27
N ALA A 39 2.77 10.21 2.59
CA ALA A 39 3.74 10.80 1.66
C ALA A 39 4.88 9.84 1.25
N GLU A 40 5.06 8.73 1.96
CA GLU A 40 6.07 7.73 1.65
C GLU A 40 5.60 6.72 0.60
N LEU A 41 4.29 6.62 0.37
CA LEU A 41 3.75 5.81 -0.71
C LEU A 41 3.84 6.55 -2.04
N GLY A 42 4.79 6.14 -2.87
CA GLY A 42 4.95 6.58 -4.25
C GLY A 42 4.30 5.62 -5.24
N ASN A 43 4.96 5.40 -6.38
CA ASN A 43 4.51 4.48 -7.43
C ASN A 43 5.08 3.06 -7.27
N ASN A 44 5.66 2.74 -6.12
CA ASN A 44 6.25 1.43 -5.87
C ASN A 44 5.16 0.43 -5.47
N ILE A 45 5.21 -0.75 -6.06
CA ILE A 45 4.30 -1.87 -5.74
C ILE A 45 4.53 -2.34 -4.30
N TYR A 46 5.79 -2.30 -3.85
CA TYR A 46 6.20 -2.80 -2.54
C TYR A 46 6.71 -1.69 -1.64
N ALA A 47 6.35 -1.76 -0.37
CA ALA A 47 6.91 -0.97 0.71
C ALA A 47 8.00 -1.78 1.42
N GLU A 48 9.27 -1.42 1.16
CA GLU A 48 10.45 -2.17 1.60
C GLU A 48 11.03 -1.65 2.93
N SER A 49 10.90 -0.36 3.20
CA SER A 49 11.38 0.31 4.42
C SER A 49 10.74 1.69 4.53
N SER A 50 10.42 2.10 5.75
CA SER A 50 9.96 3.47 6.01
C SER A 50 11.13 4.43 6.21
N THR A 51 10.89 5.70 5.89
CA THR A 51 11.86 6.78 6.14
C THR A 51 11.99 7.07 7.64
N ARG A 52 10.87 7.01 8.35
CA ARG A 52 10.83 7.23 9.80
C ARG A 52 10.56 5.94 10.53
N LYS A 53 11.20 5.79 11.68
CA LYS A 53 11.00 4.65 12.57
C LYS A 53 10.59 5.13 13.95
N ILE A 54 9.90 4.26 14.68
CA ILE A 54 9.51 4.51 16.07
C ILE A 54 10.13 3.47 17.00
N THR A 55 10.26 3.83 18.25
CA THR A 55 10.69 2.92 19.30
C THR A 55 9.51 2.07 19.78
N GLN A 56 9.78 1.02 20.57
CA GLN A 56 8.71 0.27 21.23
C GLN A 56 7.86 1.17 22.14
N ALA A 57 8.47 2.11 22.85
CA ALA A 57 7.74 3.10 23.65
C ALA A 57 6.84 4.00 22.80
N GLY A 58 7.29 4.39 21.61
CA GLY A 58 6.48 5.12 20.64
C GLY A 58 5.30 4.28 20.15
N PHE A 59 5.53 3.02 19.81
CA PHE A 59 4.48 2.09 19.41
C PHE A 59 3.41 1.92 20.49
N ASP A 60 3.81 1.71 21.74
CA ASP A 60 2.90 1.52 22.87
C ASP A 60 2.16 2.80 23.28
N SER A 61 2.65 3.97 22.86
CA SER A 61 2.07 5.28 23.23
C SER A 61 0.89 5.71 22.37
N CYS A 62 0.62 5.04 21.27
CA CYS A 62 -0.43 5.45 20.32
C CYS A 62 -1.29 4.27 19.84
N SER A 63 -2.32 4.57 19.05
CA SER A 63 -3.31 3.57 18.59
C SER A 63 -2.84 2.76 17.37
N THR A 64 -1.57 2.90 16.95
CA THR A 64 -1.06 2.14 15.81
C THR A 64 -1.03 0.64 16.10
N LYS A 65 -1.11 -0.17 15.06
CA LYS A 65 -1.03 -1.63 15.16
C LYS A 65 0.10 -2.14 14.28
N MET A 66 0.71 -3.26 14.69
CA MET A 66 1.68 -3.97 13.85
C MET A 66 0.96 -4.70 12.74
N LEU A 67 1.31 -4.38 11.52
CA LEU A 67 0.77 -4.95 10.29
C LEU A 67 1.70 -6.07 9.80
N PRO A 68 1.17 -7.25 9.44
CA PRO A 68 2.00 -8.37 9.00
C PRO A 68 2.56 -8.15 7.59
N ALA A 69 3.82 -8.56 7.39
CA ALA A 69 4.45 -8.62 6.09
C ALA A 69 3.73 -9.55 5.12
N ASP A 70 3.81 -9.27 3.82
CA ASP A 70 3.31 -10.07 2.69
C ASP A 70 1.80 -10.43 2.74
N LYS A 71 1.08 -9.87 3.72
CA LYS A 71 -0.38 -9.99 3.88
C LYS A 71 -1.09 -8.64 3.92
N THR A 72 -0.35 -7.55 3.97
CA THR A 72 -0.92 -6.21 4.11
C THR A 72 -0.74 -5.40 2.86
N ILE A 73 -1.83 -4.79 2.41
CA ILE A 73 -1.82 -3.72 1.42
C ILE A 73 -2.01 -2.42 2.19
N LEU A 74 -0.98 -1.58 2.24
CA LEU A 74 -1.10 -0.22 2.74
C LEU A 74 -2.05 0.55 1.83
N PHE A 75 -3.00 1.29 2.41
CA PHE A 75 -3.98 2.09 1.68
C PHE A 75 -4.15 3.44 2.35
N THR A 76 -3.85 4.53 1.64
CA THR A 76 -4.02 5.88 2.17
C THR A 76 -5.49 6.28 2.19
N SER A 77 -5.98 6.71 3.35
CA SER A 77 -7.39 7.13 3.55
C SER A 77 -7.62 8.62 3.38
N ARG A 78 -6.56 9.42 3.39
CA ARG A 78 -6.59 10.88 3.24
C ARG A 78 -5.27 11.40 2.66
N ALA A 79 -5.19 12.69 2.33
CA ALA A 79 -4.01 13.34 1.71
C ALA A 79 -3.55 12.65 0.41
N GLY A 80 -4.51 12.28 -0.43
CA GLY A 80 -4.33 11.45 -1.61
C GLY A 80 -4.88 10.04 -1.35
N ILE A 81 -6.22 9.90 -1.38
CA ILE A 81 -6.90 8.63 -1.14
C ILE A 81 -6.46 7.61 -2.18
N GLY A 82 -6.18 6.39 -1.72
CA GLY A 82 -5.99 5.22 -2.58
C GLY A 82 -4.58 5.02 -3.13
N ASN A 83 -3.56 5.67 -2.58
CA ASN A 83 -2.19 5.22 -2.81
C ASN A 83 -1.98 3.91 -2.06
N THR A 84 -1.40 2.92 -2.73
CA THR A 84 -1.26 1.55 -2.20
C THR A 84 0.15 1.02 -2.39
N ALA A 85 0.56 0.13 -1.49
CA ALA A 85 1.73 -0.72 -1.64
C ALA A 85 1.57 -2.01 -0.84
N ILE A 86 2.14 -3.11 -1.31
CA ILE A 86 2.22 -4.36 -0.56
C ILE A 86 3.36 -4.25 0.45
N LEU A 87 3.08 -4.51 1.72
CA LEU A 87 4.06 -4.44 2.80
C LEU A 87 4.98 -5.67 2.80
N ARG A 88 6.30 -5.48 2.68
CA ARG A 88 7.29 -6.57 2.59
C ARG A 88 7.93 -6.93 3.93
N HIS A 89 7.71 -6.16 4.97
CA HIS A 89 8.17 -6.39 6.33
C HIS A 89 7.09 -5.91 7.30
N SER A 90 7.12 -6.38 8.53
CA SER A 90 6.15 -5.93 9.54
C SER A 90 6.41 -4.47 9.89
N ALA A 91 5.37 -3.65 9.85
CA ALA A 91 5.45 -2.21 10.10
C ALA A 91 4.14 -1.69 10.69
N CYS A 92 4.15 -0.43 11.07
CA CYS A 92 2.94 0.29 11.47
C CYS A 92 2.76 1.57 10.66
N THR A 93 1.63 2.23 10.82
CA THR A 93 1.26 3.41 10.01
C THR A 93 0.73 4.55 10.87
N ASN A 94 0.73 5.75 10.32
CA ASN A 94 0.01 6.86 10.91
C ASN A 94 -1.51 6.76 10.66
N GLN A 95 -2.28 7.69 11.23
CA GLN A 95 -3.74 7.76 11.10
C GLN A 95 -4.23 8.10 9.67
N GLY A 96 -3.37 8.35 8.72
CA GLY A 96 -3.73 8.60 7.31
C GLY A 96 -3.92 7.33 6.48
N PHE A 97 -3.88 6.17 7.12
CA PHE A 97 -4.07 4.86 6.48
C PHE A 97 -5.32 4.15 6.98
N GLN A 98 -5.89 3.36 6.09
CA GLN A 98 -6.84 2.29 6.36
C GLN A 98 -6.32 1.06 5.63
N SER A 99 -5.31 0.41 6.22
CA SER A 99 -4.59 -0.71 5.59
C SER A 99 -5.44 -1.97 5.54
N LEU A 100 -5.29 -2.74 4.47
CA LEU A 100 -6.03 -3.98 4.23
C LEU A 100 -5.13 -5.16 4.64
N VAL A 101 -5.42 -5.81 5.75
CA VAL A 101 -4.76 -7.07 6.14
C VAL A 101 -5.54 -8.22 5.53
N ILE A 102 -5.00 -8.82 4.48
CA ILE A 102 -5.68 -9.82 3.67
C ILE A 102 -5.76 -11.16 4.42
N GLY A 103 -6.97 -11.72 4.48
CA GLY A 103 -7.27 -13.04 5.04
C GLY A 103 -7.44 -14.10 3.96
N ASP A 104 -8.68 -14.43 3.62
CA ASP A 104 -9.03 -15.52 2.71
C ASP A 104 -9.06 -15.08 1.23
N ALA A 105 -8.00 -14.38 0.77
CA ALA A 105 -7.83 -13.97 -0.62
C ALA A 105 -6.34 -13.93 -1.00
N ASP A 106 -6.06 -13.89 -2.30
CA ASP A 106 -4.71 -13.66 -2.79
C ASP A 106 -4.34 -12.17 -2.72
N VAL A 107 -3.22 -11.86 -2.08
CA VAL A 107 -2.79 -10.47 -1.81
C VAL A 107 -2.57 -9.70 -3.12
N TYR A 108 -1.92 -10.33 -4.11
CA TYR A 108 -1.62 -9.63 -5.36
C TYR A 108 -2.86 -9.46 -6.23
N PHE A 109 -3.80 -10.40 -6.18
CA PHE A 109 -5.11 -10.25 -6.80
C PHE A 109 -5.86 -9.04 -6.22
N VAL A 110 -5.90 -8.90 -4.88
CA VAL A 110 -6.54 -7.74 -4.24
C VAL A 110 -5.80 -6.45 -4.57
N TYR A 111 -4.46 -6.47 -4.54
CA TYR A 111 -3.64 -5.33 -4.96
C TYR A 111 -3.93 -4.91 -6.42
N SER A 112 -4.14 -5.87 -7.32
CA SER A 112 -4.49 -5.58 -8.73
C SER A 112 -5.84 -4.84 -8.88
N MET A 113 -6.68 -4.86 -7.84
CA MET A 113 -7.93 -4.07 -7.79
C MET A 113 -7.73 -2.66 -7.21
N SER A 114 -6.52 -2.22 -6.88
CA SER A 114 -6.23 -0.95 -6.19
C SER A 114 -6.91 0.26 -6.83
N GLU A 115 -6.88 0.39 -8.15
CA GLU A 115 -7.53 1.50 -8.85
C GLU A 115 -9.06 1.46 -8.71
N ARG A 116 -9.66 0.27 -8.66
CA ARG A 116 -11.10 0.10 -8.41
C ARG A 116 -11.45 0.46 -6.98
N ILE A 117 -10.62 0.03 -6.01
CA ILE A 117 -10.80 0.35 -4.58
C ILE A 117 -10.66 1.86 -4.39
N LYS A 118 -9.64 2.48 -4.99
CA LYS A 118 -9.42 3.92 -4.96
C LYS A 118 -10.63 4.69 -5.48
N LYS A 119 -11.09 4.38 -6.70
CA LYS A 119 -12.24 5.06 -7.30
C LYS A 119 -13.47 4.97 -6.41
N TRP A 120 -13.77 3.78 -5.87
CA TRP A 120 -14.90 3.60 -4.98
C TRP A 120 -14.72 4.39 -3.67
N ALA A 121 -13.52 4.38 -3.09
CA ALA A 121 -13.20 5.14 -1.89
C ALA A 121 -13.34 6.64 -2.10
N GLU A 122 -12.87 7.18 -3.22
CA GLU A 122 -13.02 8.60 -3.57
C GLU A 122 -14.49 9.00 -3.71
N GLU A 123 -15.34 8.14 -4.30
CA GLU A 123 -16.79 8.38 -4.43
C GLU A 123 -17.51 8.37 -3.07
N LYS A 124 -17.03 7.62 -2.09
CA LYS A 124 -17.63 7.47 -0.75
C LYS A 124 -16.99 8.36 0.30
N ALA A 125 -15.82 8.90 0.02
CA ALA A 125 -15.12 9.79 0.94
C ALA A 125 -15.98 11.01 1.30
N SER A 126 -15.86 11.45 2.53
CA SER A 126 -16.60 12.60 3.06
C SER A 126 -15.64 13.52 3.84
N GLY A 127 -16.03 14.77 3.98
CA GLY A 127 -15.27 15.78 4.72
C GLY A 127 -15.41 17.15 4.08
N SER A 128 -15.52 18.18 4.92
CA SER A 128 -15.72 19.57 4.44
C SER A 128 -14.41 20.26 4.05
N THR A 129 -13.30 19.87 4.68
CA THR A 129 -11.98 20.49 4.47
C THR A 129 -11.01 19.53 3.79
N PHE A 130 -11.05 18.27 4.16
CA PHE A 130 -10.26 17.19 3.56
C PHE A 130 -11.15 15.97 3.37
N LEU A 131 -11.10 15.40 2.18
CA LEU A 131 -11.77 14.13 1.92
C LEU A 131 -11.03 13.00 2.63
N GLU A 132 -11.78 12.17 3.35
CA GLU A 132 -11.29 10.98 4.02
C GLU A 132 -12.29 9.84 3.88
N ILE A 133 -11.79 8.64 3.66
CA ILE A 133 -12.57 7.41 3.70
C ILE A 133 -12.34 6.71 5.04
N SER A 134 -13.40 6.38 5.75
CA SER A 134 -13.31 5.62 7.00
C SER A 134 -13.16 4.11 6.74
N GLY A 135 -12.58 3.39 7.72
CA GLY A 135 -12.48 1.94 7.66
C GLY A 135 -13.84 1.28 7.49
N ARG A 136 -14.86 1.72 8.24
CA ARG A 136 -16.23 1.20 8.13
C ARG A 136 -16.86 1.38 6.74
N GLN A 137 -16.53 2.46 6.06
CA GLN A 137 -16.97 2.65 4.68
C GLN A 137 -16.25 1.68 3.75
N LEU A 138 -14.90 1.54 3.88
CA LEU A 138 -14.13 0.58 3.08
C LEU A 138 -14.61 -0.86 3.26
N GLU A 139 -14.97 -1.28 4.46
CA GLU A 139 -15.51 -2.59 4.78
C GLU A 139 -16.70 -2.97 3.89
N THR A 140 -17.57 -2.02 3.56
CA THR A 140 -18.79 -2.24 2.75
C THR A 140 -18.58 -2.22 1.24
N MET A 141 -17.34 -2.10 0.78
CA MET A 141 -17.04 -2.11 -0.65
C MET A 141 -17.40 -3.44 -1.29
N PRO A 142 -18.26 -3.49 -2.34
CA PRO A 142 -18.56 -4.72 -3.03
C PRO A 142 -17.37 -5.17 -3.90
N VAL A 143 -16.94 -6.41 -3.70
CA VAL A 143 -15.88 -7.07 -4.46
C VAL A 143 -16.42 -8.35 -5.11
N ASN A 144 -16.03 -8.60 -6.35
CA ASN A 144 -16.35 -9.85 -7.05
C ASN A 144 -15.10 -10.74 -7.03
N LEU A 145 -15.24 -11.94 -6.53
CA LEU A 145 -14.12 -12.85 -6.29
C LEU A 145 -14.32 -14.15 -7.08
N PRO A 146 -13.33 -14.56 -7.88
CA PRO A 146 -13.25 -15.91 -8.41
C PRO A 146 -12.80 -16.89 -7.31
N SER A 147 -12.67 -18.16 -7.64
CA SER A 147 -12.04 -19.14 -6.74
C SER A 147 -10.63 -18.71 -6.35
N LEU A 148 -10.15 -19.12 -5.17
CA LEU A 148 -8.80 -18.78 -4.69
C LEU A 148 -7.70 -19.20 -5.69
N VAL A 149 -7.87 -20.35 -6.35
CA VAL A 149 -6.94 -20.83 -7.39
C VAL A 149 -6.90 -19.87 -8.57
N GLU A 150 -8.04 -19.32 -8.99
CA GLU A 150 -8.11 -18.35 -10.07
C GLU A 150 -7.57 -16.99 -9.62
N GLN A 151 -7.82 -16.56 -8.36
CA GLN A 151 -7.19 -15.36 -7.79
C GLN A 151 -5.66 -15.45 -7.82
N GLN A 152 -5.09 -16.57 -7.40
CA GLN A 152 -3.64 -16.83 -7.41
C GLN A 152 -3.08 -16.81 -8.85
N ALA A 153 -3.79 -17.38 -9.80
CA ALA A 153 -3.37 -17.34 -11.21
C ALA A 153 -3.37 -15.92 -11.78
N ILE A 154 -4.42 -15.15 -11.48
CA ILE A 154 -4.54 -13.74 -11.89
C ILE A 154 -3.48 -12.89 -11.19
N GLY A 155 -3.32 -13.02 -9.87
CA GLY A 155 -2.33 -12.29 -9.08
C GLY A 155 -0.91 -12.55 -9.57
N SER A 156 -0.55 -13.81 -9.80
CA SER A 156 0.74 -14.20 -10.35
C SER A 156 0.98 -13.61 -11.76
N PHE A 157 -0.03 -13.63 -12.62
CA PHE A 157 0.07 -13.04 -13.94
C PHE A 157 0.39 -11.54 -13.90
N PHE A 158 -0.33 -10.77 -13.07
CA PHE A 158 -0.07 -9.34 -12.95
C PHE A 158 1.25 -9.04 -12.24
N SER A 159 1.64 -9.82 -11.22
CA SER A 159 2.95 -9.71 -10.58
C SER A 159 4.09 -9.86 -11.59
N HIS A 160 4.03 -10.86 -12.47
CA HIS A 160 5.04 -11.03 -13.52
C HIS A 160 5.07 -9.89 -14.53
N LEU A 161 3.89 -9.33 -14.88
CA LEU A 161 3.85 -8.15 -15.77
C LEU A 161 4.51 -6.93 -15.11
N ASP A 162 4.25 -6.70 -13.84
CA ASP A 162 4.82 -5.58 -13.10
C ASP A 162 6.34 -5.74 -12.93
N ASP A 163 6.83 -6.96 -12.70
CA ASP A 163 8.27 -7.27 -12.68
C ASP A 163 8.92 -6.96 -14.04
N LEU A 164 8.28 -7.35 -15.15
CA LEU A 164 8.77 -7.05 -16.50
C LEU A 164 8.78 -5.54 -16.77
N ILE A 165 7.72 -4.83 -16.40
CA ILE A 165 7.64 -3.36 -16.52
C ILE A 165 8.78 -2.71 -15.75
N THR A 166 8.98 -3.10 -14.50
CA THR A 166 10.05 -2.57 -13.64
C THR A 166 11.43 -2.83 -14.22
N LEU A 167 11.69 -4.04 -14.73
CA LEU A 167 12.95 -4.40 -15.38
C LEU A 167 13.21 -3.55 -16.63
N HIS A 168 12.19 -3.36 -17.46
CA HIS A 168 12.33 -2.54 -18.67
C HIS A 168 12.51 -1.06 -18.36
N GLN A 169 11.85 -0.53 -17.34
CA GLN A 169 12.04 0.85 -16.88
C GLN A 169 13.49 1.08 -16.40
N ARG A 170 14.03 0.19 -15.57
CA ARG A 170 15.44 0.25 -15.13
C ARG A 170 16.42 0.18 -16.31
N LYS A 171 16.16 -0.71 -17.28
CA LYS A 171 16.98 -0.81 -18.49
C LYS A 171 16.92 0.47 -19.32
N LEU A 172 15.73 1.08 -19.48
CA LEU A 172 15.57 2.35 -20.19
C LEU A 172 16.37 3.46 -19.51
N GLU A 173 16.26 3.60 -18.20
CA GLU A 173 17.00 4.59 -17.42
C GLU A 173 18.51 4.42 -17.57
N LEU A 174 19.01 3.18 -17.48
CA LEU A 174 20.43 2.88 -17.69
C LEU A 174 20.89 3.31 -19.09
N LEU A 175 20.13 2.99 -20.13
CA LEU A 175 20.47 3.37 -21.50
C LEU A 175 20.45 4.89 -21.71
N GLN A 176 19.50 5.59 -21.08
CA GLN A 176 19.46 7.06 -21.09
C GLN A 176 20.70 7.67 -20.42
N ASN A 177 21.13 7.13 -19.28
CA ASN A 177 22.33 7.56 -18.58
C ASN A 177 23.60 7.31 -19.39
N ILE A 178 23.71 6.15 -20.03
CA ILE A 178 24.81 5.83 -20.94
C ILE A 178 24.85 6.81 -22.13
N LYS A 179 23.69 7.04 -22.77
CA LYS A 179 23.55 8.00 -23.86
C LYS A 179 24.02 9.40 -23.43
N LYS A 180 23.54 9.89 -22.29
CA LYS A 180 23.96 11.18 -21.75
C LYS A 180 25.45 11.25 -21.52
N SER A 181 26.04 10.27 -20.84
CA SER A 181 27.49 10.21 -20.57
C SER A 181 28.33 10.19 -21.85
N LEU A 182 27.88 9.49 -22.89
CA LEU A 182 28.60 9.47 -24.18
C LEU A 182 28.52 10.81 -24.90
N LEU A 183 27.36 11.46 -24.91
CA LEU A 183 27.19 12.80 -25.50
C LEU A 183 28.07 13.83 -24.78
N ASP A 184 28.08 13.82 -23.44
CA ASP A 184 28.91 14.71 -22.63
C ASP A 184 30.41 14.53 -22.93
N LYS A 185 30.87 13.31 -23.27
CA LYS A 185 32.26 13.03 -23.65
C LYS A 185 32.60 13.38 -25.08
N MET A 186 31.62 13.35 -25.98
CA MET A 186 31.87 13.58 -27.42
C MET A 186 31.84 15.05 -27.82
N PHE A 187 31.12 15.87 -27.04
CA PHE A 187 30.88 17.28 -27.33
C PHE A 187 31.48 18.22 -26.28
N VAL A 188 32.55 17.82 -25.64
CA VAL A 188 33.38 18.67 -24.74
C VAL A 188 34.24 19.63 -25.52
#